data_14fe91d52000eba0f07b77d2787beebe
#
_entry.id   14fe91d52000eba0f07b77d2787beebe
#
_cell.length_a   1.000
_cell.length_b   1.000
_cell.length_c   1.000
_cell.angle_alpha   90.00
_cell.angle_beta   90.00
_cell.angle_gamma   90.00
#
_symmetry.space_group_name_H-M   'P 1'
#
loop_
_entity.id
_entity.type
_entity.pdbx_description
1 polymer ?
#
loop_
_entity_poly.entity_id
_entity_poly.type
_entity_poly.pdbx_seq_one_letter_code
_entity_poly.pdbx_strand_id
1 'polypeptide(L)'
;MALLTCHFFSEALQESTAMTVLLPESAHGQIGMAGSDRSGPPPVLYLLHGLSDDETIWTRRTSIERYVAERGIAVVMPRAGRSFYADEVHGQAFWTFLSRELPAAVQHFFRVSDRREDTFVAGLSMGGYGALKWALREPHRFAAAASLSGALSVTDAAQREMLRTLIPQVWGENDPEGTDDDLLTLLDRADAATLPALYAVCGADDPLRPGQEAFVARARERGVPVDAHVHPGVHEWGFWDRHVQDVLDWLPIRG
;
A
#
# COMPACT_ATOMS: atom_id res chain seq x y z
N MET A 1 -11.13 -11.12 -15.37
CA MET A 1 -10.22 -9.99 -15.03
C MET A 1 -9.37 -9.64 -16.24
N ALA A 2 -9.16 -8.37 -16.53
CA ALA A 2 -8.16 -7.94 -17.49
C ALA A 2 -6.86 -7.58 -16.75
N LEU A 3 -5.75 -8.21 -17.12
CA LEU A 3 -4.40 -7.91 -16.63
C LEU A 3 -3.69 -7.02 -17.65
N LEU A 4 -3.26 -5.83 -17.22
CA LEU A 4 -2.58 -4.86 -18.08
C LEU A 4 -1.25 -4.45 -17.47
N THR A 5 -0.25 -4.24 -18.33
CA THR A 5 0.98 -3.51 -17.96
C THR A 5 0.93 -2.17 -18.67
N CYS A 6 0.93 -1.08 -17.91
CA CYS A 6 0.87 0.27 -18.43
C CYS A 6 2.23 0.95 -18.23
N HIS A 7 2.91 1.27 -19.34
CA HIS A 7 4.13 2.07 -19.34
C HIS A 7 3.80 3.51 -19.71
N PHE A 8 4.32 4.46 -18.95
CA PHE A 8 4.08 5.89 -19.20
C PHE A 8 5.26 6.72 -18.68
N PHE A 9 5.40 7.93 -19.18
CA PHE A 9 6.41 8.86 -18.69
C PHE A 9 5.89 9.54 -17.42
N SER A 10 6.73 9.57 -16.40
CA SER A 10 6.46 10.26 -15.14
C SER A 10 7.26 11.56 -15.07
N GLU A 11 6.56 12.66 -14.92
CA GLU A 11 7.19 13.97 -14.70
C GLU A 11 7.86 14.06 -13.31
N ALA A 12 7.27 13.40 -12.31
CA ALA A 12 7.84 13.36 -10.96
C ALA A 12 9.14 12.56 -10.91
N LEU A 13 9.22 11.45 -11.65
CA LEU A 13 10.40 10.59 -11.70
C LEU A 13 11.38 10.97 -12.82
N GLN A 14 10.98 11.84 -13.77
CA GLN A 14 11.75 12.22 -14.95
C GLN A 14 12.23 11.03 -15.79
N GLU A 15 11.42 9.95 -15.80
CA GLU A 15 11.68 8.74 -16.59
C GLU A 15 10.39 8.01 -16.97
N SER A 16 10.51 7.02 -17.86
CA SER A 16 9.42 6.08 -18.11
C SER A 16 9.32 5.08 -16.97
N THR A 17 8.12 4.97 -16.41
CA THR A 17 7.80 4.02 -15.34
C THR A 17 6.69 3.07 -15.77
N ALA A 18 6.29 2.16 -14.88
CA ALA A 18 5.24 1.18 -15.15
C ALA A 18 4.32 0.99 -13.95
N MET A 19 3.10 0.55 -14.25
CA MET A 19 2.19 -0.04 -13.28
C MET A 19 1.54 -1.29 -13.88
N THR A 20 1.29 -2.29 -13.03
CA THR A 20 0.46 -3.44 -13.36
C THR A 20 -0.95 -3.18 -12.85
N VAL A 21 -1.96 -3.41 -13.68
CA VAL A 21 -3.35 -3.11 -13.35
C VAL A 21 -4.23 -4.33 -13.60
N LEU A 22 -5.05 -4.68 -12.62
CA LEU A 22 -6.14 -5.65 -12.75
C LEU A 22 -7.46 -4.88 -12.84
N LEU A 23 -8.24 -5.11 -13.90
CA LEU A 23 -9.57 -4.53 -14.06
C LEU A 23 -10.64 -5.61 -14.02
N PRO A 24 -11.73 -5.41 -13.27
CA PRO A 24 -12.85 -6.34 -13.27
C PRO A 24 -13.51 -6.38 -14.66
N GLU A 25 -13.99 -7.55 -15.03
CA GLU A 25 -14.77 -7.76 -16.25
C GLU A 25 -15.96 -8.67 -15.99
N SER A 26 -17.04 -8.46 -16.73
CA SER A 26 -18.23 -9.29 -16.70
C SER A 26 -18.06 -10.45 -17.70
N ALA A 27 -17.34 -11.50 -17.29
CA ALA A 27 -17.13 -12.68 -18.12
C ALA A 27 -18.02 -13.83 -17.65
N HIS A 28 -19.08 -14.15 -18.41
CA HIS A 28 -20.00 -15.25 -18.09
C HIS A 28 -19.60 -16.59 -18.69
N GLY A 29 -18.73 -16.60 -19.69
CA GLY A 29 -18.31 -17.80 -20.41
C GLY A 29 -16.99 -18.40 -19.95
N GLN A 30 -16.33 -17.82 -18.95
CA GLN A 30 -15.03 -18.28 -18.47
C GLN A 30 -15.19 -19.47 -17.52
N ILE A 31 -14.71 -20.66 -17.96
CA ILE A 31 -14.83 -21.89 -17.18
C ILE A 31 -13.99 -21.78 -15.90
N GLY A 32 -14.62 -22.05 -14.74
CA GLY A 32 -13.93 -22.09 -13.43
C GLY A 32 -13.68 -20.73 -12.79
N MET A 33 -14.20 -19.64 -13.37
CA MET A 33 -14.16 -18.31 -12.76
C MET A 33 -15.50 -17.61 -12.87
N ALA A 34 -15.91 -16.93 -11.80
CA ALA A 34 -16.99 -15.96 -11.81
C ALA A 34 -16.40 -14.56 -11.99
N GLY A 35 -17.03 -13.76 -12.84
CA GLY A 35 -16.75 -12.33 -12.98
C GLY A 35 -17.63 -11.51 -12.05
N SER A 36 -17.47 -10.20 -12.07
CA SER A 36 -18.33 -9.27 -11.34
C SER A 36 -19.15 -8.42 -12.29
N ASP A 37 -20.48 -8.39 -12.11
CA ASP A 37 -21.43 -7.58 -12.89
C ASP A 37 -21.66 -6.20 -12.27
N ARG A 38 -20.67 -5.62 -11.66
CA ARG A 38 -20.79 -4.30 -11.04
C ARG A 38 -21.13 -3.24 -12.07
N SER A 39 -22.15 -2.44 -11.80
CA SER A 39 -22.50 -1.27 -12.60
C SER A 39 -21.67 -0.05 -12.16
N GLY A 40 -21.12 0.70 -13.12
CA GLY A 40 -20.34 1.91 -12.89
C GLY A 40 -18.83 1.67 -12.76
N PRO A 41 -18.04 2.74 -12.45
CA PRO A 41 -16.61 2.62 -12.25
C PRO A 41 -16.31 1.74 -11.02
N PRO A 42 -15.41 0.74 -11.14
CA PRO A 42 -15.04 -0.10 -10.00
C PRO A 42 -14.28 0.69 -8.94
N PRO A 43 -14.38 0.30 -7.65
CA PRO A 43 -13.47 0.75 -6.61
C PRO A 43 -12.03 0.42 -6.97
N VAL A 44 -11.06 1.13 -6.37
CA VAL A 44 -9.65 0.94 -6.66
C VAL A 44 -8.85 0.63 -5.38
N LEU A 45 -8.02 -0.38 -5.45
CA LEU A 45 -7.00 -0.71 -4.47
C LEU A 45 -5.62 -0.40 -5.05
N TYR A 46 -4.89 0.54 -4.47
CA TYR A 46 -3.46 0.71 -4.69
C TYR A 46 -2.72 -0.32 -3.84
N LEU A 47 -2.00 -1.26 -4.49
CA LEU A 47 -1.32 -2.37 -3.82
C LEU A 47 0.19 -2.25 -3.97
N LEU A 48 0.86 -1.84 -2.89
CA LEU A 48 2.24 -1.39 -2.88
C LEU A 48 3.21 -2.54 -2.61
N HIS A 49 4.32 -2.57 -3.35
CA HIS A 49 5.34 -3.62 -3.25
C HIS A 49 6.39 -3.36 -2.14
N GLY A 50 7.17 -4.39 -1.79
CA GLY A 50 8.28 -4.33 -0.83
C GLY A 50 9.59 -3.79 -1.43
N LEU A 51 10.62 -3.71 -0.57
CA LEU A 51 11.90 -3.04 -0.87
C LEU A 51 12.67 -3.61 -2.07
N SER A 52 12.56 -4.92 -2.34
CA SER A 52 13.32 -5.61 -3.40
C SER A 52 12.47 -5.93 -4.63
N ASP A 53 11.28 -5.39 -4.70
CA ASP A 53 10.24 -5.78 -5.63
C ASP A 53 9.95 -4.71 -6.69
N ASP A 54 9.00 -5.00 -7.55
CA ASP A 54 8.52 -4.12 -8.61
C ASP A 54 6.98 -4.23 -8.78
N GLU A 55 6.43 -3.56 -9.77
CA GLU A 55 4.99 -3.54 -10.08
C GLU A 55 4.40 -4.92 -10.44
N THR A 56 5.23 -5.91 -10.73
CA THR A 56 4.78 -7.25 -11.14
C THR A 56 4.70 -8.24 -10.00
N ILE A 57 5.29 -7.92 -8.85
CA ILE A 57 5.59 -8.91 -7.83
C ILE A 57 4.34 -9.56 -7.22
N TRP A 58 3.29 -8.80 -6.98
CA TRP A 58 2.05 -9.31 -6.42
C TRP A 58 1.41 -10.37 -7.32
N THR A 59 1.41 -10.16 -8.64
CA THR A 59 0.89 -11.15 -9.61
C THR A 59 1.78 -12.37 -9.73
N ARG A 60 3.09 -12.25 -9.48
CA ARG A 60 4.07 -13.35 -9.59
C ARG A 60 4.16 -14.21 -8.34
N ARG A 61 3.80 -13.67 -7.17
CA ARG A 61 3.99 -14.33 -5.88
C ARG A 61 2.69 -14.68 -5.16
N THR A 62 1.57 -14.19 -5.67
CA THR A 62 0.24 -14.46 -5.11
C THR A 62 -0.75 -14.82 -6.21
N SER A 63 -1.95 -15.23 -5.81
CA SER A 63 -3.08 -15.37 -6.74
C SER A 63 -4.00 -14.14 -6.69
N ILE A 64 -3.44 -12.93 -6.59
CA ILE A 64 -4.21 -11.69 -6.39
C ILE A 64 -5.31 -11.51 -7.46
N GLU A 65 -5.04 -11.83 -8.73
CA GLU A 65 -6.03 -11.77 -9.80
C GLU A 65 -7.27 -12.62 -9.46
N ARG A 66 -7.06 -13.86 -9.00
CA ARG A 66 -8.15 -14.75 -8.60
C ARG A 66 -8.89 -14.24 -7.37
N TYR A 67 -8.17 -13.68 -6.39
CA TYR A 67 -8.78 -13.20 -5.15
C TYR A 67 -9.70 -12.02 -5.37
N VAL A 68 -9.44 -11.17 -6.37
CA VAL A 68 -10.25 -9.98 -6.65
C VAL A 68 -11.29 -10.17 -7.76
N ALA A 69 -11.27 -11.31 -8.47
CA ALA A 69 -12.12 -11.55 -9.64
C ALA A 69 -13.62 -11.35 -9.38
N GLU A 70 -14.10 -11.81 -8.21
CA GLU A 70 -15.53 -11.74 -7.84
C GLU A 70 -15.87 -10.47 -7.05
N ARG A 71 -14.86 -9.68 -6.64
CA ARG A 71 -15.06 -8.50 -5.77
C ARG A 71 -15.38 -7.23 -6.56
N GLY A 72 -15.22 -7.25 -7.88
CA GLY A 72 -15.49 -6.10 -8.73
C GLY A 72 -14.62 -4.89 -8.41
N ILE A 73 -13.39 -5.10 -7.95
CA ILE A 73 -12.41 -4.07 -7.62
C ILE A 73 -11.27 -4.03 -8.64
N ALA A 74 -10.83 -2.83 -9.00
CA ALA A 74 -9.58 -2.64 -9.73
C ALA A 74 -8.39 -2.66 -8.77
N VAL A 75 -7.27 -3.25 -9.19
CA VAL A 75 -6.02 -3.24 -8.41
C VAL A 75 -4.93 -2.56 -9.21
N VAL A 76 -4.29 -1.56 -8.64
CA VAL A 76 -3.19 -0.80 -9.24
C VAL A 76 -1.91 -1.06 -8.45
N MET A 77 -0.93 -1.64 -9.10
CA MET A 77 0.38 -2.00 -8.53
C MET A 77 1.45 -1.13 -9.20
N PRO A 78 1.86 -0.01 -8.58
CA PRO A 78 2.89 0.87 -9.16
C PRO A 78 4.29 0.36 -8.90
N ARG A 79 5.23 0.77 -9.76
CA ARG A 79 6.67 0.65 -9.51
C ARG A 79 7.15 1.84 -8.67
N ALA A 80 7.85 1.57 -7.58
CA ALA A 80 8.34 2.60 -6.66
C ALA A 80 9.80 2.42 -6.22
N GLY A 81 10.55 1.49 -6.84
CA GLY A 81 11.95 1.24 -6.52
C GLY A 81 12.17 0.95 -5.02
N ARG A 82 13.29 1.42 -4.48
CA ARG A 82 13.68 1.24 -3.07
C ARG A 82 13.50 2.53 -2.25
N SER A 83 12.56 3.36 -2.64
CA SER A 83 12.42 4.76 -2.23
C SER A 83 11.80 5.00 -0.86
N PHE A 84 11.28 3.96 -0.18
CA PHE A 84 10.38 4.15 0.98
C PHE A 84 9.23 5.10 0.68
N TYR A 85 8.81 5.14 -0.60
CA TYR A 85 7.74 6.04 -1.04
C TYR A 85 7.97 7.49 -0.56
N ALA A 86 9.22 7.94 -0.58
CA ALA A 86 9.65 9.29 -0.24
C ALA A 86 10.15 10.05 -1.48
N ASP A 87 10.17 11.37 -1.43
CA ASP A 87 10.94 12.15 -2.39
C ASP A 87 12.40 12.08 -1.92
N GLU A 88 13.22 11.33 -2.65
CA GLU A 88 14.59 11.03 -2.26
C GLU A 88 15.48 12.26 -2.36
N VAL A 89 16.31 12.50 -1.37
CA VAL A 89 17.29 13.61 -1.40
C VAL A 89 18.32 13.42 -2.51
N HIS A 90 18.72 12.16 -2.78
CA HIS A 90 19.70 11.81 -3.80
C HIS A 90 19.12 10.88 -4.87
N GLY A 91 17.84 11.09 -5.23
CA GLY A 91 17.15 10.24 -6.19
C GLY A 91 15.91 10.89 -6.78
N GLN A 92 14.85 10.12 -6.89
CA GLN A 92 13.61 10.50 -7.58
C GLN A 92 12.49 10.89 -6.59
N ALA A 93 11.51 11.64 -7.07
CA ALA A 93 10.40 12.15 -6.26
C ALA A 93 9.25 11.12 -6.16
N PHE A 94 9.50 9.97 -5.49
CA PHE A 94 8.53 8.88 -5.41
C PHE A 94 7.30 9.20 -4.55
N TRP A 95 7.40 10.06 -3.55
CA TRP A 95 6.22 10.51 -2.84
C TRP A 95 5.32 11.37 -3.75
N THR A 96 5.91 12.31 -4.46
CA THR A 96 5.20 13.15 -5.44
C THR A 96 4.55 12.29 -6.52
N PHE A 97 5.27 11.30 -7.06
CA PHE A 97 4.72 10.33 -7.99
C PHE A 97 3.53 9.58 -7.40
N LEU A 98 3.70 8.95 -6.24
CA LEU A 98 2.67 8.12 -5.60
C LEU A 98 1.42 8.93 -5.26
N SER A 99 1.60 10.10 -4.62
CA SER A 99 0.47 10.85 -4.04
C SER A 99 -0.24 11.77 -5.02
N ARG A 100 0.45 12.21 -6.08
CA ARG A 100 -0.09 13.19 -7.04
C ARG A 100 -0.26 12.61 -8.43
N GLU A 101 0.82 12.10 -9.00
CA GLU A 101 0.83 11.73 -10.41
C GLU A 101 0.15 10.39 -10.68
N LEU A 102 0.43 9.37 -9.88
CA LEU A 102 -0.16 8.03 -10.05
C LEU A 102 -1.69 8.05 -10.03
N PRO A 103 -2.38 8.69 -9.05
CA PRO A 103 -3.84 8.76 -9.08
C PRO A 103 -4.39 9.49 -10.30
N ALA A 104 -3.72 10.57 -10.72
CA ALA A 104 -4.11 11.30 -11.94
C ALA A 104 -3.94 10.45 -13.20
N ALA A 105 -2.83 9.71 -13.32
CA ALA A 105 -2.59 8.78 -14.43
C ALA A 105 -3.61 7.64 -14.44
N VAL A 106 -3.94 7.07 -13.27
CA VAL A 106 -4.94 6.02 -13.15
C VAL A 106 -6.32 6.51 -13.61
N GLN A 107 -6.74 7.69 -13.18
CA GLN A 107 -8.01 8.30 -13.61
C GLN A 107 -8.02 8.68 -15.09
N HIS A 108 -6.86 9.04 -15.64
CA HIS A 108 -6.73 9.38 -17.06
C HIS A 108 -6.81 8.14 -17.97
N PHE A 109 -6.13 7.04 -17.58
CA PHE A 109 -6.02 5.85 -18.42
C PHE A 109 -7.15 4.83 -18.20
N PHE A 110 -7.74 4.80 -17.01
CA PHE A 110 -8.69 3.77 -16.63
C PHE A 110 -9.99 4.37 -16.06
N ARG A 111 -11.10 3.71 -16.37
CA ARG A 111 -12.39 4.08 -15.82
C ARG A 111 -12.58 3.42 -14.45
N VAL A 112 -12.01 4.01 -13.41
CA VAL A 112 -12.18 3.57 -12.00
C VAL A 112 -12.85 4.67 -11.18
N SER A 113 -13.35 4.34 -9.97
CA SER A 113 -13.95 5.33 -9.07
C SER A 113 -12.88 6.27 -8.50
N ASP A 114 -13.22 7.56 -8.36
CA ASP A 114 -12.42 8.59 -7.71
C ASP A 114 -12.93 8.97 -6.31
N ARG A 115 -14.01 8.29 -5.87
CA ARG A 115 -14.63 8.58 -4.58
C ARG A 115 -13.80 8.01 -3.44
N ARG A 116 -13.72 8.75 -2.34
CA ARG A 116 -13.05 8.32 -1.10
C ARG A 116 -13.50 6.94 -0.63
N GLU A 117 -14.81 6.70 -0.60
CA GLU A 117 -15.41 5.46 -0.13
C GLU A 117 -15.12 4.23 -1.01
N ASP A 118 -14.61 4.44 -2.21
CA ASP A 118 -14.22 3.40 -3.17
C ASP A 118 -12.69 3.32 -3.37
N THR A 119 -11.91 4.08 -2.60
CA THR A 119 -10.45 4.14 -2.76
C THR A 119 -9.76 3.54 -1.55
N PHE A 120 -8.88 2.57 -1.79
CA PHE A 120 -8.16 1.82 -0.78
C PHE A 120 -6.67 1.77 -1.08
N VAL A 121 -5.85 1.57 -0.05
CA VAL A 121 -4.41 1.34 -0.21
C VAL A 121 -3.97 0.21 0.71
N ALA A 122 -3.12 -0.68 0.20
CA ALA A 122 -2.49 -1.73 1.00
C ALA A 122 -1.07 -1.98 0.49
N GLY A 123 -0.25 -2.66 1.29
CA GLY A 123 1.08 -3.05 0.86
C GLY A 123 1.81 -3.92 1.86
N LEU A 124 2.91 -4.52 1.42
CA LEU A 124 3.77 -5.34 2.27
C LEU A 124 5.10 -4.65 2.59
N SER A 125 5.65 -4.88 3.77
CA SER A 125 6.99 -4.41 4.15
C SER A 125 7.16 -2.89 3.94
N MET A 126 8.08 -2.46 3.06
CA MET A 126 8.18 -1.07 2.61
C MET A 126 6.84 -0.55 2.06
N GLY A 127 6.08 -1.36 1.33
CA GLY A 127 4.75 -1.01 0.83
C GLY A 127 3.70 -0.87 1.92
N GLY A 128 3.82 -1.64 3.01
CA GLY A 128 2.98 -1.50 4.19
C GLY A 128 3.21 -0.17 4.91
N TYR A 129 4.47 0.25 5.01
CA TYR A 129 4.83 1.60 5.45
C TYR A 129 4.25 2.65 4.50
N GLY A 130 4.47 2.51 3.18
CA GLY A 130 3.96 3.45 2.18
C GLY A 130 2.44 3.61 2.21
N ALA A 131 1.71 2.51 2.40
CA ALA A 131 0.25 2.51 2.50
C ALA A 131 -0.25 3.31 3.70
N LEU A 132 0.31 3.07 4.89
CA LEU A 132 -0.09 3.82 6.09
C LEU A 132 0.39 5.28 6.04
N LYS A 133 1.60 5.55 5.52
CA LYS A 133 2.07 6.91 5.28
C LYS A 133 1.11 7.69 4.40
N TRP A 134 0.68 7.11 3.29
CA TRP A 134 -0.23 7.77 2.35
C TRP A 134 -1.58 8.05 3.00
N ALA A 135 -2.12 7.07 3.70
CA ALA A 135 -3.39 7.20 4.41
C ALA A 135 -3.36 8.26 5.53
N LEU A 136 -2.26 8.36 6.27
CA LEU A 136 -2.10 9.34 7.35
C LEU A 136 -1.86 10.76 6.82
N ARG A 137 -1.14 10.91 5.69
CA ARG A 137 -0.87 12.23 5.08
C ARG A 137 -2.05 12.76 4.27
N GLU A 138 -2.84 11.88 3.64
CA GLU A 138 -3.97 12.24 2.77
C GLU A 138 -5.25 11.46 3.17
N PRO A 139 -5.74 11.60 4.41
CA PRO A 139 -6.84 10.80 4.93
C PRO A 139 -8.16 11.00 4.17
N HIS A 140 -8.31 12.12 3.50
CA HIS A 140 -9.48 12.42 2.68
C HIS A 140 -9.59 11.57 1.41
N ARG A 141 -8.51 10.89 1.02
CA ARG A 141 -8.44 10.10 -0.20
C ARG A 141 -8.98 8.68 -0.04
N PHE A 142 -8.83 8.09 1.15
CA PHE A 142 -9.04 6.66 1.38
C PHE A 142 -10.19 6.37 2.34
N ALA A 143 -10.93 5.28 2.06
CA ALA A 143 -11.84 4.69 3.01
C ALA A 143 -11.13 3.71 3.96
N ALA A 144 -10.10 3.02 3.46
CA ALA A 144 -9.34 2.05 4.24
C ALA A 144 -7.88 1.95 3.77
N ALA A 145 -6.99 1.63 4.72
CA ALA A 145 -5.57 1.39 4.48
C ALA A 145 -5.08 0.17 5.27
N ALA A 146 -4.26 -0.68 4.64
CA ALA A 146 -3.78 -1.91 5.25
C ALA A 146 -2.27 -2.10 5.09
N SER A 147 -1.63 -2.63 6.14
CA SER A 147 -0.22 -2.96 6.19
C SER A 147 -0.01 -4.44 6.50
N LEU A 148 0.76 -5.14 5.65
CA LEU A 148 1.19 -6.52 5.85
C LEU A 148 2.70 -6.51 6.16
N SER A 149 3.09 -6.89 7.38
CA SER A 149 4.49 -6.85 7.84
C SER A 149 5.19 -5.52 7.54
N GLY A 150 4.52 -4.39 7.77
CA GLY A 150 5.02 -3.07 7.40
C GLY A 150 6.24 -2.63 8.20
N ALA A 151 7.15 -1.90 7.56
CA ALA A 151 8.28 -1.25 8.18
C ALA A 151 7.83 0.04 8.91
N LEU A 152 7.00 -0.09 9.96
CA LEU A 152 6.21 1.01 10.52
C LEU A 152 6.97 1.95 11.47
N SER A 153 8.23 1.65 11.77
CA SER A 153 9.05 2.49 12.66
C SER A 153 10.42 2.74 12.06
N VAL A 154 10.50 3.64 11.07
CA VAL A 154 11.79 4.03 10.43
C VAL A 154 12.79 4.66 11.41
N THR A 155 12.36 4.97 12.63
CA THR A 155 13.19 5.51 13.71
C THR A 155 13.69 4.44 14.66
N ASP A 156 13.16 3.21 14.61
CA ASP A 156 13.61 2.10 15.43
C ASP A 156 15.06 1.69 15.12
N ALA A 157 15.88 1.48 16.13
CA ALA A 157 17.31 1.22 15.98
C ALA A 157 17.61 -0.05 15.18
N ALA A 158 16.83 -1.12 15.35
CA ALA A 158 17.03 -2.37 14.62
C ALA A 158 16.63 -2.21 13.14
N GLN A 159 15.55 -1.50 12.87
CA GLN A 159 15.13 -1.18 11.51
C GLN A 159 16.12 -0.22 10.84
N ARG A 160 16.65 0.79 11.55
CA ARG A 160 17.70 1.68 11.04
C ARG A 160 18.97 0.92 10.66
N GLU A 161 19.40 -0.05 11.47
CA GLU A 161 20.56 -0.88 11.12
C GLU A 161 20.29 -1.72 9.85
N MET A 162 19.09 -2.29 9.72
CA MET A 162 18.68 -3.00 8.51
C MET A 162 18.71 -2.08 7.27
N LEU A 163 18.35 -0.82 7.42
CA LEU A 163 18.22 0.17 6.34
C LEU A 163 19.43 1.10 6.22
N ARG A 164 20.53 0.83 6.94
CA ARG A 164 21.69 1.74 7.06
C ARG A 164 22.30 2.22 5.74
N THR A 165 22.22 1.41 4.69
CA THR A 165 22.69 1.78 3.34
C THR A 165 21.67 2.56 2.54
N LEU A 166 20.39 2.46 2.89
CA LEU A 166 19.30 3.09 2.18
C LEU A 166 18.94 4.46 2.74
N ILE A 167 19.03 4.63 4.06
CA ILE A 167 18.71 5.89 4.74
C ILE A 167 19.45 7.08 4.10
N PRO A 168 20.78 7.03 3.87
CA PRO A 168 21.49 8.13 3.24
C PRO A 168 21.04 8.42 1.80
N GLN A 169 20.59 7.41 1.05
CA GLN A 169 20.08 7.59 -0.31
C GLN A 169 18.73 8.32 -0.29
N VAL A 170 17.80 7.87 0.56
CA VAL A 170 16.44 8.39 0.61
C VAL A 170 16.38 9.74 1.31
N TRP A 171 16.95 9.85 2.50
CA TRP A 171 16.83 11.04 3.35
C TRP A 171 18.11 11.89 3.44
N GLY A 172 19.23 11.44 2.83
CA GLY A 172 20.50 12.15 2.92
C GLY A 172 21.03 12.19 4.35
N GLU A 173 21.40 13.38 4.81
CA GLU A 173 21.78 13.64 6.21
C GLU A 173 20.57 13.98 7.11
N ASN A 174 19.35 14.03 6.53
CA ASN A 174 18.15 14.33 7.29
C ASN A 174 17.67 13.10 8.05
N ASP A 175 17.29 13.29 9.31
CA ASP A 175 16.63 12.25 10.08
C ASP A 175 15.13 12.23 9.71
N PRO A 176 14.55 11.09 9.33
CA PRO A 176 13.10 11.00 9.12
C PRO A 176 12.28 11.21 10.39
N GLU A 177 12.88 11.09 11.60
CA GLU A 177 12.20 11.31 12.87
C GLU A 177 11.61 12.72 12.96
N GLY A 178 10.36 12.81 13.42
CA GLY A 178 9.67 14.09 13.55
C GLY A 178 9.18 14.70 12.22
N THR A 179 9.44 14.06 11.09
CA THR A 179 9.01 14.52 9.75
C THR A 179 7.72 13.84 9.30
N ASP A 180 7.27 14.17 8.09
CA ASP A 180 6.15 13.49 7.42
C ASP A 180 6.50 12.07 6.91
N ASP A 181 7.72 11.64 7.11
CA ASP A 181 8.18 10.27 6.82
C ASP A 181 8.20 9.37 8.07
N ASP A 182 7.91 9.92 9.25
CA ASP A 182 7.75 9.19 10.49
C ASP A 182 6.28 8.94 10.82
N LEU A 183 5.84 7.69 10.73
CA LEU A 183 4.45 7.30 10.97
C LEU A 183 3.98 7.60 12.40
N LEU A 184 4.87 7.52 13.39
CA LEU A 184 4.51 7.82 14.78
C LEU A 184 4.25 9.32 14.94
N THR A 185 5.06 10.15 14.30
CA THR A 185 4.84 11.60 14.22
C THR A 185 3.56 11.95 13.46
N LEU A 186 3.26 11.24 12.37
CA LEU A 186 2.00 11.44 11.65
C LEU A 186 0.78 11.09 12.51
N LEU A 187 0.83 10.01 13.30
CA LEU A 187 -0.22 9.66 14.27
C LEU A 187 -0.39 10.76 15.33
N ASP A 188 0.71 11.35 15.81
CA ASP A 188 0.65 12.42 16.81
C ASP A 188 -0.05 13.69 16.31
N ARG A 189 0.03 13.95 15.01
CA ARG A 189 -0.57 15.11 14.33
C ARG A 189 -1.96 14.83 13.76
N ALA A 190 -2.36 13.56 13.67
CA ALA A 190 -3.61 13.17 13.00
C ALA A 190 -4.85 13.57 13.82
N ASP A 191 -5.90 13.94 13.11
CA ASP A 191 -7.25 13.96 13.65
C ASP A 191 -7.91 12.60 13.42
N ALA A 192 -8.07 11.84 14.50
CA ALA A 192 -8.63 10.48 14.45
C ALA A 192 -9.99 10.39 13.74
N ALA A 193 -10.80 11.46 13.80
CA ALA A 193 -12.12 11.48 13.17
C ALA A 193 -12.06 11.54 11.63
N THR A 194 -10.94 11.96 11.05
CA THR A 194 -10.77 12.10 9.59
C THR A 194 -10.08 10.91 8.96
N LEU A 195 -9.41 10.07 9.76
CA LEU A 195 -8.64 8.94 9.25
C LEU A 195 -9.53 7.88 8.58
N PRO A 196 -8.99 7.15 7.58
CA PRO A 196 -9.62 5.95 7.08
C PRO A 196 -9.59 4.83 8.13
N ALA A 197 -10.31 3.74 7.88
CA ALA A 197 -10.11 2.50 8.63
C ALA A 197 -8.67 2.00 8.44
N LEU A 198 -8.01 1.58 9.52
CA LEU A 198 -6.62 1.11 9.49
C LEU A 198 -6.54 -0.36 9.89
N TYR A 199 -5.79 -1.14 9.10
CA TYR A 199 -5.52 -2.55 9.35
C TYR A 199 -4.01 -2.81 9.36
N ALA A 200 -3.55 -3.68 10.28
CA ALA A 200 -2.16 -4.09 10.32
C ALA A 200 -2.04 -5.57 10.69
N VAL A 201 -1.30 -6.35 9.90
CA VAL A 201 -1.00 -7.76 10.19
C VAL A 201 0.49 -8.04 10.07
N CYS A 202 1.04 -8.83 11.01
CA CYS A 202 2.45 -9.18 11.03
C CYS A 202 2.64 -10.63 11.51
N GLY A 203 3.72 -11.26 11.04
CA GLY A 203 4.14 -12.56 11.54
C GLY A 203 4.66 -12.50 12.98
N ALA A 204 4.40 -13.55 13.77
CA ALA A 204 4.87 -13.63 15.15
C ALA A 204 6.40 -13.61 15.27
N ASP A 205 7.08 -14.16 14.27
CA ASP A 205 8.54 -14.24 14.18
C ASP A 205 9.11 -13.29 13.11
N ASP A 206 8.34 -12.29 12.69
CA ASP A 206 8.75 -11.27 11.74
C ASP A 206 9.64 -10.22 12.44
N PRO A 207 10.84 -9.89 11.90
CA PRO A 207 11.73 -8.90 12.50
C PRO A 207 11.12 -7.48 12.54
N LEU A 208 10.09 -7.18 11.74
CA LEU A 208 9.40 -5.88 11.73
C LEU A 208 8.23 -5.80 12.71
N ARG A 209 7.90 -6.90 13.40
CA ARG A 209 6.81 -6.94 14.40
C ARG A 209 6.94 -5.87 15.49
N PRO A 210 8.13 -5.60 16.08
CA PRO A 210 8.25 -4.53 17.07
C PRO A 210 7.81 -3.15 16.57
N GLY A 211 8.07 -2.84 15.30
CA GLY A 211 7.62 -1.60 14.65
C GLY A 211 6.09 -1.54 14.54
N GLN A 212 5.42 -2.66 14.21
CA GLN A 212 3.96 -2.72 14.21
C GLN A 212 3.39 -2.52 15.62
N GLU A 213 3.98 -3.17 16.63
CA GLU A 213 3.54 -3.05 18.02
C GLU A 213 3.67 -1.59 18.52
N ALA A 214 4.77 -0.91 18.18
CA ALA A 214 4.98 0.50 18.51
C ALA A 214 3.95 1.40 17.82
N PHE A 215 3.66 1.17 16.53
CA PHE A 215 2.64 1.91 15.79
C PHE A 215 1.24 1.72 16.40
N VAL A 216 0.85 0.49 16.71
CA VAL A 216 -0.46 0.19 17.32
C VAL A 216 -0.58 0.79 18.72
N ALA A 217 0.50 0.75 19.52
CA ALA A 217 0.51 1.38 20.84
C ALA A 217 0.32 2.90 20.73
N ARG A 218 1.06 3.56 19.84
CA ARG A 218 0.93 5.00 19.61
C ARG A 218 -0.47 5.37 19.08
N ALA A 219 -1.00 4.61 18.14
CA ALA A 219 -2.35 4.82 17.62
C ALA A 219 -3.40 4.75 18.74
N ARG A 220 -3.27 3.77 19.64
CA ARG A 220 -4.16 3.64 20.82
C ARG A 220 -4.06 4.84 21.76
N GLU A 221 -2.85 5.32 22.04
CA GLU A 221 -2.61 6.53 22.86
C GLU A 221 -3.28 7.77 22.25
N ARG A 222 -3.33 7.84 20.92
CA ARG A 222 -3.94 8.95 20.17
C ARG A 222 -5.44 8.75 19.88
N GLY A 223 -6.04 7.66 20.36
CA GLY A 223 -7.45 7.34 20.13
C GLY A 223 -7.77 6.95 18.67
N VAL A 224 -6.76 6.53 17.91
CA VAL A 224 -6.89 6.04 16.52
C VAL A 224 -7.10 4.53 16.55
N PRO A 225 -8.27 4.01 16.11
CA PRO A 225 -8.51 2.58 16.05
C PRO A 225 -7.71 1.94 14.93
N VAL A 226 -6.99 0.86 15.24
CA VAL A 226 -6.30 0.00 14.27
C VAL A 226 -6.76 -1.44 14.50
N ASP A 227 -7.26 -2.08 13.45
CA ASP A 227 -7.56 -3.51 13.45
C ASP A 227 -6.23 -4.27 13.25
N ALA A 228 -5.62 -4.71 14.37
CA ALA A 228 -4.25 -5.21 14.38
C ALA A 228 -4.18 -6.68 14.76
N HIS A 229 -3.45 -7.46 13.95
CA HIS A 229 -3.31 -8.90 14.09
C HIS A 229 -1.84 -9.34 14.09
N VAL A 230 -1.56 -10.41 14.84
CA VAL A 230 -0.31 -11.15 14.81
C VAL A 230 -0.64 -12.63 14.61
N HIS A 231 -0.11 -13.22 13.55
CA HIS A 231 -0.30 -14.64 13.22
C HIS A 231 1.03 -15.39 13.20
N PRO A 232 1.04 -16.71 13.39
CA PRO A 232 2.26 -17.51 13.18
C PRO A 232 2.82 -17.28 11.77
N GLY A 233 4.11 -16.93 11.67
CA GLY A 233 4.78 -16.67 10.39
C GLY A 233 5.98 -15.74 10.53
N VAL A 234 6.70 -15.62 9.43
CA VAL A 234 7.90 -14.81 9.27
C VAL A 234 7.72 -13.78 8.13
N HIS A 235 8.76 -13.02 7.81
CA HIS A 235 8.75 -12.00 6.74
C HIS A 235 8.89 -12.67 5.36
N GLU A 236 7.81 -13.25 4.83
CA GLU A 236 7.84 -14.03 3.59
C GLU A 236 6.56 -13.96 2.75
N TRP A 237 6.68 -14.33 1.47
CA TRP A 237 5.58 -14.30 0.52
C TRP A 237 4.43 -15.25 0.87
N GLY A 238 4.70 -16.41 1.50
CA GLY A 238 3.65 -17.33 1.95
C GLY A 238 2.73 -16.72 3.00
N PHE A 239 3.29 -15.86 3.87
CA PHE A 239 2.52 -15.07 4.83
C PHE A 239 1.68 -14.00 4.11
N TRP A 240 2.27 -13.22 3.21
CA TRP A 240 1.58 -12.13 2.52
C TRP A 240 0.50 -12.61 1.55
N ASP A 241 0.72 -13.72 0.82
CA ASP A 241 -0.29 -14.32 -0.06
C ASP A 241 -1.52 -14.78 0.71
N ARG A 242 -1.34 -15.31 1.92
CA ARG A 242 -2.45 -15.67 2.81
C ARG A 242 -3.19 -14.43 3.29
N HIS A 243 -2.47 -13.49 3.87
CA HIS A 243 -3.07 -12.37 4.60
C HIS A 243 -3.54 -11.21 3.73
N VAL A 244 -3.16 -11.15 2.44
CA VAL A 244 -3.80 -10.22 1.51
C VAL A 244 -5.28 -10.58 1.29
N GLN A 245 -5.67 -11.85 1.45
CA GLN A 245 -7.06 -12.27 1.37
C GLN A 245 -7.86 -11.75 2.57
N ASP A 246 -7.28 -11.80 3.78
CA ASP A 246 -7.91 -11.21 4.98
C ASP A 246 -8.10 -9.70 4.81
N VAL A 247 -7.11 -9.01 4.23
CA VAL A 247 -7.24 -7.58 3.87
C VAL A 247 -8.38 -7.35 2.90
N LEU A 248 -8.47 -8.14 1.82
CA LEU A 248 -9.54 -8.02 0.83
C LEU A 248 -10.94 -8.29 1.43
N ASP A 249 -11.05 -9.20 2.40
CA ASP A 249 -12.30 -9.48 3.12
C ASP A 249 -12.67 -8.35 4.08
N TRP A 250 -11.68 -7.71 4.67
CA TRP A 250 -11.85 -6.59 5.59
C TRP A 250 -12.19 -5.26 4.89
N LEU A 251 -11.74 -5.04 3.65
CA LEU A 251 -12.02 -3.81 2.91
C LEU A 251 -13.52 -3.57 2.79
N PRO A 252 -14.03 -2.34 3.02
CA PRO A 252 -15.46 -2.01 2.94
C PRO A 252 -15.92 -1.85 1.47
N ILE A 253 -15.66 -2.88 0.65
CA ILE A 253 -16.05 -2.90 -0.75
C ILE A 253 -17.56 -3.05 -0.81
N ARG A 254 -18.24 -2.01 -1.28
CA ARG A 254 -19.70 -2.04 -1.45
C ARG A 254 -20.05 -2.87 -2.68
N GLY A 255 -21.01 -3.77 -2.53
CA GLY A 255 -21.55 -4.61 -3.60
C GLY A 255 -22.29 -3.82 -4.69
#